data_9c11bfeffe3db1f85b2e295818fe2bce
#
_entry.id   9c11bfeffe3db1f85b2e295818fe2bce
#
_cell.length_a   1.000
_cell.length_b   1.000
_cell.length_c   1.000
_cell.angle_alpha   90.00
_cell.angle_beta   90.00
_cell.angle_gamma   90.00
#
_symmetry.space_group_name_H-M   'P 1'
#
loop_
_entity.id
_entity.type
_entity.pdbx_description
1 polymer ?
#
loop_
_entity_poly.entity_id
_entity_poly.type
_entity_poly.pdbx_seq_one_letter_code
_entity_poly.pdbx_strand_id
1 'polypeptide(L)'
;MGRVKIARKSTFIDMTAMSDVTVLLLTFFMLTSTFLSKEPATVITPPSVSTEKVQETNVVQVLVNPEGKVWLTMKNDTSANWGNDKMRMALLDKVSEIYNETHKNKPVSFTPEQKLTFSKLGSFGVPLAKMGEFLNLINEPEGQTKMDKWLEGDGDPNNPT
;
A
#
# COMPACT_ATOMS: atom_id res chain seq x y z
N MET A 1 -21.02 -22.62 -71.03
CA MET A 1 -21.43 -22.02 -69.76
C MET A 1 -20.24 -21.21 -69.20
N GLY A 2 -20.31 -19.88 -69.33
CA GLY A 2 -19.25 -18.98 -68.88
C GLY A 2 -19.27 -18.83 -67.38
N ARG A 3 -18.16 -19.16 -66.67
CA ARG A 3 -17.94 -18.91 -65.27
C ARG A 3 -17.65 -17.41 -65.05
N VAL A 4 -18.58 -16.70 -64.41
CA VAL A 4 -18.38 -15.31 -63.97
C VAL A 4 -17.39 -15.33 -62.82
N LYS A 5 -16.16 -14.77 -63.00
CA LYS A 5 -15.25 -14.52 -61.93
C LYS A 5 -15.70 -13.29 -61.15
N ILE A 6 -16.19 -13.49 -59.96
CA ILE A 6 -16.50 -12.40 -59.02
C ILE A 6 -15.15 -11.88 -58.51
N ALA A 7 -14.81 -10.65 -58.86
CA ALA A 7 -13.62 -9.97 -58.33
C ALA A 7 -13.80 -9.75 -56.86
N ARG A 8 -12.94 -10.36 -56.04
CA ARG A 8 -12.91 -10.10 -54.59
C ARG A 8 -12.37 -8.70 -54.39
N LYS A 9 -13.20 -7.80 -53.90
CA LYS A 9 -12.78 -6.46 -53.47
C LYS A 9 -11.93 -6.62 -52.25
N SER A 10 -10.64 -6.23 -52.34
CA SER A 10 -9.73 -6.14 -51.22
C SER A 10 -10.24 -5.02 -50.28
N THR A 11 -10.74 -5.38 -49.13
CA THR A 11 -11.05 -4.42 -48.06
C THR A 11 -9.73 -3.99 -47.47
N PHE A 12 -9.27 -2.81 -47.81
CA PHE A 12 -8.15 -2.17 -47.17
C PHE A 12 -8.62 -1.70 -45.80
N ILE A 13 -8.19 -2.40 -44.73
CA ILE A 13 -8.49 -1.98 -43.37
C ILE A 13 -7.55 -0.83 -43.05
N ASP A 14 -8.11 0.35 -42.77
CA ASP A 14 -7.32 1.51 -42.36
C ASP A 14 -6.77 1.27 -40.95
N MET A 15 -5.48 0.93 -40.90
CA MET A 15 -4.75 0.66 -39.64
C MET A 15 -4.64 1.89 -38.76
N THR A 16 -4.76 3.10 -39.33
CA THR A 16 -4.67 4.36 -38.58
C THR A 16 -5.90 4.53 -37.67
N ALA A 17 -7.09 4.27 -38.21
CA ALA A 17 -8.33 4.32 -37.43
C ALA A 17 -8.35 3.26 -36.32
N MET A 18 -7.84 2.04 -36.61
CA MET A 18 -7.75 0.97 -35.62
C MET A 18 -6.74 1.31 -34.52
N SER A 19 -5.62 1.95 -34.85
CA SER A 19 -4.62 2.39 -33.88
C SER A 19 -5.18 3.48 -32.95
N ASP A 20 -5.94 4.42 -33.49
CA ASP A 20 -6.52 5.51 -32.70
C ASP A 20 -7.54 4.97 -31.69
N VAL A 21 -8.41 4.06 -32.10
CA VAL A 21 -9.37 3.42 -31.20
C VAL A 21 -8.67 2.65 -30.09
N THR A 22 -7.59 1.92 -30.40
CA THR A 22 -6.83 1.17 -29.38
C THR A 22 -6.12 2.09 -28.40
N VAL A 23 -5.55 3.20 -28.85
CA VAL A 23 -4.90 4.20 -27.98
C VAL A 23 -5.93 4.91 -27.09
N LEU A 24 -7.08 5.30 -27.64
CA LEU A 24 -8.17 5.90 -26.85
C LEU A 24 -8.68 4.95 -25.79
N LEU A 25 -8.85 3.67 -26.13
CA LEU A 25 -9.29 2.66 -25.18
C LEU A 25 -8.26 2.39 -24.09
N LEU A 26 -6.98 2.36 -24.45
CA LEU A 26 -5.87 2.23 -23.48
C LEU A 26 -5.82 3.41 -22.52
N THR A 27 -5.89 4.64 -23.04
CA THR A 27 -5.88 5.86 -22.20
C THR A 27 -7.12 5.93 -21.31
N PHE A 28 -8.28 5.54 -21.81
CA PHE A 28 -9.49 5.44 -21.00
C PHE A 28 -9.33 4.47 -19.85
N PHE A 29 -8.81 3.25 -20.09
CA PHE A 29 -8.57 2.29 -19.03
C PHE A 29 -7.51 2.76 -18.03
N MET A 30 -6.46 3.44 -18.47
CA MET A 30 -5.48 4.02 -17.54
C MET A 30 -6.10 5.10 -16.65
N LEU A 31 -6.95 5.96 -17.19
CA LEU A 31 -7.61 7.03 -16.43
C LEU A 31 -8.70 6.51 -15.49
N THR A 32 -9.41 5.45 -15.89
CA THR A 32 -10.47 4.84 -15.07
C THR A 32 -9.96 3.78 -14.10
N SER A 33 -8.72 3.32 -14.26
CA SER A 33 -8.06 2.40 -13.35
C SER A 33 -7.77 3.10 -12.02
N THR A 34 -8.57 2.85 -11.01
CA THR A 34 -8.29 3.28 -9.65
C THR A 34 -7.30 2.31 -9.02
N PHE A 35 -6.12 2.80 -8.66
CA PHE A 35 -5.17 2.02 -7.85
C PHE A 35 -5.70 1.95 -6.42
N LEU A 36 -6.48 0.92 -6.14
CA LEU A 36 -6.87 0.60 -4.77
C LEU A 36 -5.64 0.06 -4.03
N SER A 37 -5.23 0.74 -2.97
CA SER A 37 -4.24 0.19 -2.07
C SER A 37 -4.78 -1.11 -1.46
N LYS A 38 -4.02 -2.20 -1.57
CA LYS A 38 -4.41 -3.48 -0.98
C LYS A 38 -4.57 -3.29 0.53
N GLU A 39 -5.72 -3.66 1.07
CA GLU A 39 -5.91 -3.68 2.52
C GLU A 39 -5.08 -4.82 3.11
N PRO A 40 -4.33 -4.56 4.19
CA PRO A 40 -3.42 -5.54 4.77
C PRO A 40 -4.15 -6.71 5.44
N ALA A 41 -5.42 -6.54 5.78
CA ALA A 41 -6.19 -7.56 6.45
C ALA A 41 -7.68 -7.50 6.10
N THR A 42 -8.32 -8.65 6.11
CA THR A 42 -9.78 -8.74 6.05
C THR A 42 -10.36 -8.45 7.43
N VAL A 43 -11.04 -7.32 7.56
CA VAL A 43 -11.65 -6.89 8.82
C VAL A 43 -13.17 -7.03 8.74
N ILE A 44 -13.77 -7.61 9.76
CA ILE A 44 -15.22 -7.67 9.91
C ILE A 44 -15.63 -6.46 10.74
N THR A 45 -16.24 -5.48 10.09
CA THR A 45 -16.74 -4.28 10.78
C THR A 45 -18.09 -4.58 11.42
N PRO A 46 -18.28 -4.26 12.71
CA PRO A 46 -19.60 -4.36 13.35
C PRO A 46 -20.56 -3.34 12.74
N PRO A 47 -21.87 -3.60 12.75
CA PRO A 47 -22.86 -2.63 12.28
C PRO A 47 -22.78 -1.35 13.12
N SER A 48 -22.63 -0.21 12.44
CA SER A 48 -22.61 1.10 13.10
C SER A 48 -23.98 1.76 13.03
N VAL A 49 -24.37 2.39 14.13
CA VAL A 49 -25.61 3.18 14.26
C VAL A 49 -25.31 4.68 14.05
N SER A 50 -24.03 5.06 13.95
CA SER A 50 -23.64 6.45 13.75
C SER A 50 -23.90 6.90 12.32
N THR A 51 -24.53 8.06 12.17
CA THR A 51 -24.74 8.75 10.89
C THR A 51 -23.70 9.83 10.61
N GLU A 52 -22.77 10.05 11.53
CA GLU A 52 -21.72 11.04 11.38
C GLU A 52 -20.64 10.55 10.40
N LYS A 53 -20.22 11.43 9.50
CA LYS A 53 -19.11 11.16 8.59
C LYS A 53 -17.78 11.20 9.33
N VAL A 54 -17.00 10.15 9.21
CA VAL A 54 -15.63 10.14 9.71
C VAL A 54 -14.79 11.13 8.89
N GLN A 55 -13.92 11.88 9.55
CA GLN A 55 -12.97 12.76 8.87
C GLN A 55 -12.03 11.93 7.99
N GLU A 56 -11.75 12.43 6.79
CA GLU A 56 -10.86 11.73 5.85
C GLU A 56 -9.38 12.01 6.11
N THR A 57 -9.09 13.09 6.84
CA THR A 57 -7.74 13.58 7.13
C THR A 57 -7.48 13.58 8.64
N ASN A 58 -6.21 13.48 9.02
CA ASN A 58 -5.77 13.42 10.42
C ASN A 58 -6.36 12.22 11.20
N VAL A 59 -6.48 11.08 10.52
CA VAL A 59 -7.05 9.86 11.07
C VAL A 59 -5.95 8.83 11.31
N VAL A 60 -5.98 8.23 12.49
CA VAL A 60 -5.23 7.01 12.79
C VAL A 60 -6.21 5.86 12.74
N GLN A 61 -6.02 4.96 11.80
CA GLN A 61 -6.85 3.79 11.61
C GLN A 61 -6.13 2.57 12.17
N VAL A 62 -6.78 1.89 13.08
CA VAL A 62 -6.30 0.64 13.65
C VAL A 62 -7.20 -0.48 13.13
N LEU A 63 -6.62 -1.41 12.39
CA LEU A 63 -7.31 -2.58 11.88
C LEU A 63 -6.94 -3.78 12.76
N VAL A 64 -7.94 -4.49 13.24
CA VAL A 64 -7.77 -5.70 14.04
C VAL A 64 -8.43 -6.86 13.31
N ASN A 65 -7.64 -7.90 13.03
CA ASN A 65 -8.14 -9.12 12.41
C ASN A 65 -8.79 -10.02 13.48
N PRO A 66 -9.72 -10.92 13.13
CA PRO A 66 -10.24 -11.96 14.01
C PRO A 66 -9.17 -12.84 14.68
N GLU A 67 -8.00 -12.94 14.08
CA GLU A 67 -6.83 -13.65 14.63
C GLU A 67 -6.07 -12.85 15.72
N GLY A 68 -6.48 -11.61 15.98
CA GLY A 68 -5.84 -10.73 16.96
C GLY A 68 -4.64 -9.94 16.42
N LYS A 69 -4.38 -9.98 15.12
CA LYS A 69 -3.32 -9.18 14.49
C LYS A 69 -3.78 -7.74 14.32
N VAL A 70 -2.88 -6.80 14.56
CA VAL A 70 -3.17 -5.36 14.54
C VAL A 70 -2.33 -4.67 13.48
N TRP A 71 -2.97 -3.87 12.62
CA TRP A 71 -2.31 -2.99 11.67
C TRP A 71 -2.67 -1.55 11.96
N LEU A 72 -1.68 -0.71 11.80
CA LEU A 72 -1.80 0.73 11.98
C LEU A 72 -1.63 1.45 10.66
N THR A 73 -2.58 2.29 10.32
CA THR A 73 -2.53 3.19 9.16
C THR A 73 -2.73 4.62 9.62
N MET A 74 -1.88 5.51 9.17
CA MET A 74 -2.00 6.93 9.50
C MET A 74 -2.20 7.74 8.24
N LYS A 75 -3.24 8.55 8.23
CA LYS A 75 -3.55 9.53 7.18
C LYS A 75 -3.52 10.91 7.79
N ASN A 76 -2.63 11.76 7.30
CA ASN A 76 -2.54 13.15 7.69
C ASN A 76 -2.88 14.05 6.51
N ASP A 77 -3.30 15.27 6.78
CA ASP A 77 -3.50 16.28 5.76
C ASP A 77 -2.13 16.75 5.21
N THR A 78 -1.97 16.66 3.90
CA THR A 78 -0.76 17.09 3.20
C THR A 78 -0.62 18.62 3.13
N SER A 79 -1.67 19.36 3.44
CA SER A 79 -1.69 20.84 3.41
C SER A 79 -1.03 21.47 4.64
N ALA A 80 -0.82 20.72 5.72
CA ALA A 80 -0.10 21.20 6.89
C ALA A 80 1.43 21.18 6.65
N ASN A 81 2.15 22.10 7.31
CA ASN A 81 3.62 22.16 7.29
C ASN A 81 4.34 20.87 7.74
N TRP A 82 3.58 19.92 8.25
CA TRP A 82 3.97 18.58 8.64
C TRP A 82 3.37 17.58 7.65
N GLY A 83 4.02 17.37 6.50
CA GLY A 83 3.61 16.32 5.57
C GLY A 83 3.64 14.93 6.24
N ASN A 84 2.89 13.98 5.68
CA ASN A 84 2.82 12.60 6.18
C ASN A 84 4.19 12.02 6.52
N ASP A 85 5.19 12.32 5.71
CA ASP A 85 6.55 11.78 5.87
C ASP A 85 7.22 12.26 7.15
N LYS A 86 7.17 13.57 7.42
CA LYS A 86 7.79 14.16 8.62
C LYS A 86 7.09 13.69 9.90
N MET A 87 5.75 13.63 9.87
CA MET A 87 4.97 13.14 11.01
C MET A 87 5.29 11.68 11.34
N ARG A 88 5.38 10.82 10.32
CA ARG A 88 5.70 9.41 10.50
C ARG A 88 7.11 9.19 11.02
N MET A 89 8.09 9.97 10.53
CA MET A 89 9.47 9.93 11.06
C MET A 89 9.51 10.34 12.53
N ALA A 90 8.86 11.46 12.87
CA ALA A 90 8.80 11.94 14.25
C ALA A 90 8.07 10.96 15.18
N LEU A 91 7.02 10.30 14.69
CA LEU A 91 6.35 9.25 15.43
C LEU A 91 7.28 8.07 15.71
N LEU A 92 8.00 7.60 14.69
CA LEU A 92 8.95 6.48 14.85
C LEU A 92 10.02 6.80 15.87
N ASP A 93 10.53 8.04 15.87
CA ASP A 93 11.51 8.50 16.85
C ASP A 93 10.95 8.51 18.28
N LYS A 94 9.74 9.05 18.45
CA LYS A 94 9.09 9.08 19.76
C LYS A 94 8.73 7.68 20.27
N VAL A 95 8.23 6.82 19.40
CA VAL A 95 7.91 5.43 19.76
C VAL A 95 9.18 4.68 20.14
N SER A 96 10.28 4.86 19.40
CA SER A 96 11.57 4.25 19.74
C SER A 96 12.13 4.74 21.07
N GLU A 97 11.98 6.03 21.38
CA GLU A 97 12.38 6.62 22.66
C GLU A 97 11.62 5.98 23.83
N ILE A 98 10.29 5.95 23.75
CA ILE A 98 9.42 5.34 24.78
C ILE A 98 9.69 3.84 24.93
N TYR A 99 9.89 3.15 23.81
CA TYR A 99 10.23 1.73 23.84
C TYR A 99 11.54 1.46 24.55
N ASN A 100 12.56 2.25 24.28
CA ASN A 100 13.89 2.13 24.89
C ASN A 100 13.87 2.46 26.38
N GLU A 101 13.03 3.39 26.81
CA GLU A 101 12.81 3.67 28.24
C GLU A 101 12.20 2.46 28.97
N THR A 102 11.25 1.79 28.32
CA THR A 102 10.56 0.65 28.90
C THR A 102 11.37 -0.64 28.79
N HIS A 103 12.12 -0.83 27.69
CA HIS A 103 12.87 -2.05 27.39
C HIS A 103 14.37 -1.82 27.32
N LYS A 104 15.00 -1.50 28.47
CA LYS A 104 16.43 -1.20 28.56
C LYS A 104 17.36 -2.31 28.05
N ASN A 105 16.89 -3.55 27.99
CA ASN A 105 17.70 -4.70 27.58
C ASN A 105 17.86 -4.85 26.06
N LYS A 106 17.01 -4.21 25.26
CA LYS A 106 17.03 -4.29 23.79
C LYS A 106 16.67 -2.92 23.19
N PRO A 107 17.61 -1.97 23.22
CA PRO A 107 17.35 -0.66 22.63
C PRO A 107 17.21 -0.79 21.10
N VAL A 108 16.23 -0.10 20.56
CA VAL A 108 15.96 -0.05 19.12
C VAL A 108 16.35 1.34 18.62
N SER A 109 17.11 1.37 17.53
CA SER A 109 17.48 2.60 16.84
C SER A 109 17.29 2.42 15.34
N PHE A 110 16.82 3.47 14.67
CA PHE A 110 16.55 3.45 13.24
C PHE A 110 17.51 4.36 12.48
N THR A 111 18.02 3.88 11.36
CA THR A 111 18.85 4.69 10.46
C THR A 111 17.97 5.69 9.69
N PRO A 112 18.55 6.80 9.18
CA PRO A 112 17.80 7.77 8.37
C PRO A 112 17.11 7.14 7.15
N GLU A 113 17.73 6.13 6.54
CA GLU A 113 17.16 5.39 5.41
C GLU A 113 15.92 4.58 5.82
N GLN A 114 15.98 3.89 6.96
CA GLN A 114 14.86 3.16 7.53
C GLN A 114 13.69 4.10 7.87
N LYS A 115 13.97 5.29 8.41
CA LYS A 115 12.94 6.31 8.69
C LYS A 115 12.27 6.79 7.39
N LEU A 116 13.05 6.99 6.34
CA LEU A 116 12.53 7.38 5.04
C LEU A 116 11.67 6.27 4.42
N THR A 117 12.08 5.02 4.56
CA THR A 117 11.28 3.86 4.14
C THR A 117 9.97 3.77 4.90
N PHE A 118 10.03 3.94 6.23
CA PHE A 118 8.85 3.94 7.08
C PHE A 118 7.85 5.06 6.71
N SER A 119 8.35 6.24 6.34
CA SER A 119 7.48 7.35 5.95
C SER A 119 6.63 7.05 4.72
N LYS A 120 7.09 6.18 3.83
CA LYS A 120 6.41 5.78 2.59
C LYS A 120 5.45 4.60 2.77
N LEU A 121 5.49 3.89 3.90
CA LEU A 121 4.61 2.76 4.16
C LEU A 121 3.16 3.23 4.28
N GLY A 122 2.24 2.49 3.66
CA GLY A 122 0.80 2.75 3.79
C GLY A 122 0.26 2.33 5.15
N SER A 123 0.45 1.08 5.48
CA SER A 123 0.05 0.45 6.74
C SER A 123 1.18 -0.43 7.26
N PHE A 124 1.25 -0.61 8.55
CA PHE A 124 2.25 -1.47 9.18
C PHE A 124 1.65 -2.21 10.38
N GLY A 125 2.14 -3.42 10.60
CA GLY A 125 1.70 -4.30 11.67
C GLY A 125 2.85 -5.21 12.11
N VAL A 126 4.06 -4.65 12.31
CA VAL A 126 5.26 -5.37 12.67
C VAL A 126 5.71 -4.94 14.06
N PRO A 127 6.11 -5.88 14.95
CA PRO A 127 6.66 -5.54 16.26
C PRO A 127 7.86 -4.62 16.15
N LEU A 128 7.96 -3.62 17.03
CA LEU A 128 9.01 -2.61 16.96
C LEU A 128 10.43 -3.20 17.01
N ALA A 129 10.60 -4.30 17.75
CA ALA A 129 11.88 -5.01 17.84
C ALA A 129 12.37 -5.57 16.49
N LYS A 130 11.44 -5.93 15.60
CA LYS A 130 11.73 -6.47 14.25
C LYS A 130 11.55 -5.44 13.15
N MET A 131 11.09 -4.23 13.49
CA MET A 131 10.81 -3.17 12.52
C MET A 131 12.06 -2.79 11.70
N GLY A 132 13.23 -2.79 12.31
CA GLY A 132 14.50 -2.50 11.61
C GLY A 132 14.82 -3.52 10.50
N GLU A 133 14.60 -4.81 10.76
CA GLU A 133 14.79 -5.89 9.78
C GLU A 133 13.77 -5.76 8.65
N PHE A 134 12.50 -5.53 9.00
CA PHE A 134 11.43 -5.31 8.04
C PHE A 134 11.72 -4.14 7.10
N LEU A 135 12.17 -3.02 7.61
CA LEU A 135 12.49 -1.84 6.81
C LEU A 135 13.70 -2.04 5.88
N ASN A 136 14.63 -2.92 6.23
CA ASN A 136 15.77 -3.25 5.39
C ASN A 136 15.38 -4.10 4.17
N LEU A 137 14.27 -4.85 4.23
CA LEU A 137 13.82 -5.70 3.14
C LEU A 137 13.58 -4.94 1.83
N ILE A 138 13.28 -3.64 1.89
CA ILE A 138 13.03 -2.84 0.69
C ILE A 138 14.24 -2.76 -0.23
N ASN A 139 15.45 -2.91 0.32
CA ASN A 139 16.71 -2.88 -0.42
C ASN A 139 17.12 -4.25 -0.97
N GLU A 140 16.35 -5.32 -0.64
CA GLU A 140 16.63 -6.66 -1.11
C GLU A 140 15.93 -6.98 -2.43
N PRO A 141 16.48 -7.91 -3.24
CA PRO A 141 15.76 -8.50 -4.34
C PRO A 141 14.44 -9.11 -3.83
N GLU A 142 13.33 -8.82 -4.48
CA GLU A 142 11.99 -9.23 -4.06
C GLU A 142 11.54 -8.66 -2.68
N GLY A 143 12.19 -7.57 -2.23
CA GLY A 143 11.90 -6.97 -0.92
C GLY A 143 10.44 -6.62 -0.74
N GLN A 144 9.78 -6.10 -1.78
CA GLN A 144 8.36 -5.77 -1.75
C GLN A 144 7.49 -7.00 -1.45
N THR A 145 7.76 -8.12 -2.12
CA THR A 145 7.02 -9.38 -1.88
C THR A 145 7.25 -9.93 -0.47
N LYS A 146 8.47 -9.78 0.05
CA LYS A 146 8.78 -10.19 1.43
C LYS A 146 8.08 -9.28 2.44
N MET A 147 8.05 -7.97 2.21
CA MET A 147 7.31 -7.02 3.04
C MET A 147 5.81 -7.31 3.04
N ASP A 148 5.23 -7.62 1.89
CA ASP A 148 3.81 -7.99 1.78
C ASP A 148 3.50 -9.26 2.59
N LYS A 149 4.37 -10.27 2.54
CA LYS A 149 4.23 -11.48 3.36
C LYS A 149 4.32 -11.20 4.86
N TRP A 150 5.20 -10.30 5.27
CA TRP A 150 5.28 -9.86 6.66
C TRP A 150 4.00 -9.15 7.11
N LEU A 151 3.45 -8.30 6.25
CA LEU A 151 2.19 -7.60 6.51
C LEU A 151 0.99 -8.56 6.54
N GLU A 152 0.98 -9.60 5.73
CA GLU A 152 -0.03 -10.65 5.72
C GLU A 152 0.09 -11.62 6.91
N GLY A 153 1.22 -11.57 7.63
CA GLY A 153 1.45 -12.42 8.80
C GLY A 153 1.92 -13.84 8.50
N ASP A 154 2.24 -14.13 7.24
CA ASP A 154 2.69 -15.47 6.80
C ASP A 154 4.17 -15.75 7.09
N GLY A 155 4.90 -14.79 7.62
CA GLY A 155 6.36 -14.87 7.67
C GLY A 155 6.95 -15.35 9.00
N ASP A 156 6.28 -15.22 10.13
CA ASP A 156 6.86 -15.55 11.43
C ASP A 156 5.79 -16.00 12.43
N PRO A 157 5.79 -17.26 12.87
CA PRO A 157 4.88 -17.73 13.91
C PRO A 157 5.11 -17.04 15.27
N ASN A 158 6.24 -16.33 15.43
CA ASN A 158 6.55 -15.53 16.61
C ASN A 158 6.25 -14.03 16.42
N ASN A 159 5.55 -13.67 15.36
CA ASN A 159 5.09 -12.30 15.14
C ASN A 159 3.62 -12.17 15.58
N PRO A 160 3.32 -12.04 16.87
CA PRO A 160 2.02 -11.55 17.31
C PRO A 160 2.02 -10.07 16.99
N THR A 161 1.45 -9.69 15.89
CA THR A 161 1.09 -8.29 15.63
C THR A 161 -0.01 -7.87 16.56
#